data_dc867632e44b3da5e1fc3e32a5ed0889
#
_entry.id   dc867632e44b3da5e1fc3e32a5ed0889
#
_cell.length_a   1.000
_cell.length_b   1.000
_cell.length_c   1.000
_cell.angle_alpha   90.00
_cell.angle_beta   90.00
_cell.angle_gamma   90.00
#
_symmetry.space_group_name_H-M   'P 1'
#
loop_
_entity.id
_entity.type
_entity.pdbx_description
1 polymer ?
#
loop_
_entity_poly.entity_id
_entity_poly.type
_entity_poly.pdbx_seq_one_letter_code
_entity_poly.pdbx_strand_id
1 'polypeptide(L)'
;DHINALLFRCFDVYLQFIRLRLIIARKLYPIGIQTFERIRKEDKFYIDKTEYVYRMTHTDGTYFFLSRPRRFGKSLLVSTFQSYFEGKKELFEGLAIEKLEKEWNEYPVLHFDLSKGKHMEKDQLNRYLLDIIEKQEARFDCMSNKTDVNIRLDDLINAVYQKTGKQVVVLIDEYDAPLLDVAHEKEKLDELRNTMRNFYSPLKGSESMLRFVFMTGITKFSQLSIFSELNNIKNVSMDEPYAGICGITKEELLTQMSDDIDALAEHLELSREETIQELKDHYDGYHFTWPSPDVFNPYSLLNCFADGKLKAYWFGSGTPTYLIEKMREFHVLPSQLGRVRAKASSFDAATERMTSLTPLLYQSGYLTIKDYEKKIDVYTLDFPNKEIEVGLFDSLLPGYLGSGID
;
A
#
# COMPACT_ATOMS: atom_id res chain seq x y z
N ASP A 1 37.82 48.10 -11.46
CA ASP A 1 37.98 46.66 -11.12
C ASP A 1 37.37 46.28 -9.77
N HIS A 2 37.41 47.11 -8.73
CA HIS A 2 36.80 46.79 -7.42
C HIS A 2 35.27 46.74 -7.43
N ILE A 3 34.60 47.55 -8.26
CA ILE A 3 33.14 47.61 -8.34
C ILE A 3 32.58 46.33 -8.98
N ASN A 4 33.24 45.80 -10.00
CA ASN A 4 32.83 44.54 -10.63
C ASN A 4 33.00 43.32 -9.70
N ALA A 5 34.04 43.30 -8.88
CA ALA A 5 34.25 42.25 -7.89
C ALA A 5 33.21 42.30 -6.75
N LEU A 6 32.74 43.52 -6.37
CA LEU A 6 31.67 43.68 -5.38
C LEU A 6 30.30 43.23 -5.94
N LEU A 7 30.02 43.58 -7.20
CA LEU A 7 28.80 43.17 -7.90
C LEU A 7 28.73 41.66 -8.08
N PHE A 8 29.83 40.97 -8.41
CA PHE A 8 29.89 39.51 -8.49
C PHE A 8 29.67 38.86 -7.13
N ARG A 9 30.28 39.36 -6.05
CA ARG A 9 30.03 38.85 -4.69
C ARG A 9 28.58 39.06 -4.23
N CYS A 10 27.99 40.22 -4.53
CA CYS A 10 26.58 40.46 -4.23
C CYS A 10 25.63 39.54 -5.03
N PHE A 11 25.99 39.25 -6.29
CA PHE A 11 25.23 38.33 -7.13
C PHE A 11 25.34 36.87 -6.66
N ASP A 12 26.53 36.43 -6.24
CA ASP A 12 26.73 35.11 -5.65
C ASP A 12 25.99 34.95 -4.30
N VAL A 13 26.02 35.95 -3.44
CA VAL A 13 25.25 35.95 -2.18
C VAL A 13 23.75 35.97 -2.47
N TYR A 14 23.29 36.71 -3.48
CA TYR A 14 21.91 36.75 -3.90
C TYR A 14 21.45 35.40 -4.50
N LEU A 15 22.29 34.76 -5.31
CA LEU A 15 22.07 33.41 -5.83
C LEU A 15 22.07 32.35 -4.72
N GLN A 16 22.98 32.46 -3.74
CA GLN A 16 22.94 31.60 -2.54
C GLN A 16 21.68 31.84 -1.70
N PHE A 17 21.20 33.07 -1.58
CA PHE A 17 19.95 33.39 -0.88
C PHE A 17 18.71 32.89 -1.62
N ILE A 18 18.71 32.92 -2.96
CA ILE A 18 17.66 32.32 -3.79
C ILE A 18 17.73 30.79 -3.70
N ARG A 19 18.90 30.16 -3.74
CA ARG A 19 19.12 28.74 -3.52
C ARG A 19 18.66 28.30 -2.11
N LEU A 20 18.99 29.05 -1.07
CA LEU A 20 18.49 28.81 0.30
C LEU A 20 16.98 29.00 0.41
N ARG A 21 16.37 29.97 -0.26
CA ARG A 21 14.91 30.16 -0.31
C ARG A 21 14.20 29.04 -1.07
N LEU A 22 14.78 28.51 -2.15
CA LEU A 22 14.28 27.36 -2.87
C LEU A 22 14.36 26.06 -2.03
N ILE A 23 15.44 25.93 -1.23
CA ILE A 23 15.58 24.79 -0.29
C ILE A 23 14.59 24.90 0.88
N ILE A 24 14.28 26.11 1.36
CA ILE A 24 13.34 26.34 2.47
C ILE A 24 11.86 26.20 2.01
N ALA A 25 11.58 26.33 0.71
CA ALA A 25 10.23 26.25 0.15
C ALA A 25 9.78 24.82 -0.21
N ARG A 26 10.64 23.81 -0.14
CA ARG A 26 10.26 22.42 -0.46
C ARG A 26 9.54 21.78 0.69
N LYS A 27 8.37 21.22 0.39
CA LYS A 27 7.66 20.37 1.35
C LYS A 27 8.49 19.13 1.66
N LEU A 28 8.62 18.80 2.94
CA LEU A 28 9.29 17.59 3.38
C LEU A 28 8.52 16.33 2.94
N TYR A 29 9.24 15.32 2.50
CA TYR A 29 8.64 14.04 2.15
C TYR A 29 8.12 13.32 3.40
N PRO A 30 6.93 12.68 3.35
CA PRO A 30 6.35 11.98 4.48
C PRO A 30 6.95 10.58 4.68
N ILE A 31 8.28 10.46 4.68
CA ILE A 31 8.93 9.16 4.84
C ILE A 31 8.58 8.56 6.21
N GLY A 32 7.97 7.35 6.18
CA GLY A 32 7.51 6.68 7.40
C GLY A 32 6.22 7.23 8.01
N ILE A 33 5.56 8.22 7.38
CA ILE A 33 4.27 8.75 7.83
C ILE A 33 3.16 8.16 6.98
N GLN A 34 2.19 7.50 7.63
CA GLN A 34 1.05 6.83 6.99
C GLN A 34 -0.29 7.51 7.31
N THR A 35 -0.27 8.57 8.12
CA THR A 35 -1.47 9.29 8.56
C THR A 35 -1.69 10.53 7.69
N PHE A 36 -2.77 10.52 6.90
CA PHE A 36 -3.13 11.61 5.99
C PHE A 36 -3.29 12.95 6.74
N GLU A 37 -4.03 12.95 7.85
CA GLU A 37 -4.24 14.13 8.68
C GLU A 37 -2.90 14.76 9.14
N ARG A 38 -1.93 13.93 9.54
CA ARG A 38 -0.61 14.41 9.93
C ARG A 38 0.15 15.03 8.76
N ILE A 39 0.11 14.39 7.60
CA ILE A 39 0.75 14.90 6.37
C ILE A 39 0.20 16.28 6.02
N ARG A 40 -1.13 16.45 6.08
CA ARG A 40 -1.79 17.71 5.73
C ARG A 40 -1.54 18.81 6.77
N LYS A 41 -1.63 18.49 8.08
CA LYS A 41 -1.39 19.46 9.17
C LYS A 41 0.06 19.91 9.28
N GLU A 42 1.02 19.03 8.98
CA GLU A 42 2.45 19.35 8.95
C GLU A 42 2.92 19.91 7.60
N ASP A 43 2.01 20.17 6.68
CA ASP A 43 2.27 20.66 5.31
C ASP A 43 3.36 19.86 4.58
N LYS A 44 3.35 18.54 4.73
CA LYS A 44 4.26 17.65 4.02
C LYS A 44 3.81 17.40 2.58
N PHE A 45 4.74 16.90 1.78
CA PHE A 45 4.46 16.54 0.40
C PHE A 45 3.42 15.40 0.34
N TYR A 46 2.42 15.54 -0.52
CA TYR A 46 1.37 14.55 -0.74
C TYR A 46 1.06 14.42 -2.23
N ILE A 47 1.22 13.23 -2.78
CA ILE A 47 0.73 12.92 -4.13
C ILE A 47 -0.78 12.72 -4.06
N ASP A 48 -1.51 13.56 -4.76
CA ASP A 48 -2.97 13.59 -4.69
C ASP A 48 -3.61 12.36 -5.33
N LYS A 49 -4.19 11.51 -4.49
CA LYS A 49 -4.97 10.31 -4.87
C LYS A 49 -6.46 10.46 -4.57
N THR A 50 -6.90 11.67 -4.20
CA THR A 50 -8.26 11.88 -3.70
C THR A 50 -9.35 11.74 -4.76
N GLU A 51 -9.02 11.83 -6.05
CA GLU A 51 -9.96 11.47 -7.12
C GLU A 51 -10.39 10.00 -7.04
N TYR A 52 -9.45 9.09 -6.70
CA TYR A 52 -9.78 7.68 -6.50
C TYR A 52 -10.66 7.46 -5.27
N VAL A 53 -10.45 8.24 -4.20
CA VAL A 53 -11.32 8.22 -3.02
C VAL A 53 -12.74 8.60 -3.42
N TYR A 54 -12.92 9.72 -4.13
CA TYR A 54 -14.22 10.15 -4.62
C TYR A 54 -14.87 9.09 -5.51
N ARG A 55 -14.13 8.57 -6.50
CA ARG A 55 -14.62 7.55 -7.44
C ARG A 55 -15.11 6.29 -6.72
N MET A 56 -14.35 5.79 -5.73
CA MET A 56 -14.71 4.56 -5.01
C MET A 56 -15.92 4.76 -4.09
N THR A 57 -16.05 5.91 -3.47
CA THR A 57 -17.14 6.22 -2.54
C THR A 57 -18.45 6.61 -3.21
N HIS A 58 -18.42 6.87 -4.55
CA HIS A 58 -19.57 7.25 -5.38
C HIS A 58 -19.93 6.17 -6.41
N THR A 59 -19.73 4.91 -6.08
CA THR A 59 -20.19 3.75 -6.85
C THR A 59 -21.23 2.94 -6.06
N ASP A 60 -21.93 2.03 -6.74
CA ASP A 60 -22.97 1.19 -6.12
C ASP A 60 -22.42 0.10 -5.17
N GLY A 61 -21.11 0.06 -4.92
CA GLY A 61 -20.47 -0.93 -4.04
C GLY A 61 -20.41 -0.46 -2.59
N THR A 62 -20.60 -1.41 -1.65
CA THR A 62 -20.37 -1.20 -0.22
C THR A 62 -19.04 -1.78 0.23
N TYR A 63 -18.62 -2.91 -0.32
CA TYR A 63 -17.45 -3.67 0.11
C TYR A 63 -16.37 -3.66 -0.96
N PHE A 64 -15.17 -3.23 -0.58
CA PHE A 64 -14.01 -3.13 -1.47
C PHE A 64 -12.79 -3.80 -0.88
N PHE A 65 -12.04 -4.49 -1.73
CA PHE A 65 -10.76 -5.09 -1.40
C PHE A 65 -9.68 -4.60 -2.34
N LEU A 66 -8.53 -4.19 -1.79
CA LEU A 66 -7.34 -3.79 -2.52
C LEU A 66 -6.09 -4.49 -1.99
N SER A 67 -5.42 -5.28 -2.81
CA SER A 67 -4.07 -5.74 -2.52
C SER A 67 -3.04 -4.94 -3.31
N ARG A 68 -1.93 -4.61 -2.64
CA ARG A 68 -0.73 -3.99 -3.24
C ARG A 68 0.50 -4.48 -2.47
N PRO A 69 1.66 -4.53 -3.09
CA PRO A 69 2.90 -4.85 -2.39
C PRO A 69 3.17 -3.94 -1.19
N ARG A 70 4.11 -4.30 -0.35
CA ARG A 70 4.54 -3.44 0.76
C ARG A 70 5.05 -2.10 0.24
N ARG A 71 4.87 -1.02 1.03
CA ARG A 71 5.40 0.32 0.76
C ARG A 71 4.74 1.06 -0.41
N PHE A 72 3.57 0.62 -0.88
CA PHE A 72 2.81 1.29 -1.96
C PHE A 72 1.80 2.34 -1.49
N GLY A 73 1.72 2.63 -0.19
CA GLY A 73 0.84 3.69 0.33
C GLY A 73 -0.57 3.23 0.70
N LYS A 74 -0.81 1.91 0.92
CA LYS A 74 -2.11 1.37 1.34
C LYS A 74 -2.64 2.00 2.62
N SER A 75 -1.83 2.02 3.67
CA SER A 75 -2.20 2.59 4.98
C SER A 75 -2.49 4.09 4.90
N LEU A 76 -1.77 4.83 4.05
CA LEU A 76 -2.06 6.23 3.77
C LEU A 76 -3.43 6.37 3.09
N LEU A 77 -3.76 5.51 2.14
CA LEU A 77 -5.07 5.48 1.48
C LEU A 77 -6.20 5.19 2.50
N VAL A 78 -6.01 4.21 3.39
CA VAL A 78 -6.95 3.92 4.49
C VAL A 78 -7.15 5.16 5.38
N SER A 79 -6.07 5.83 5.77
CA SER A 79 -6.12 7.07 6.55
C SER A 79 -6.80 8.22 5.80
N THR A 80 -6.66 8.26 4.47
CA THR A 80 -7.36 9.25 3.63
C THR A 80 -8.87 8.99 3.61
N PHE A 81 -9.30 7.73 3.44
CA PHE A 81 -10.71 7.35 3.57
C PHE A 81 -11.26 7.70 4.95
N GLN A 82 -10.50 7.43 6.02
CA GLN A 82 -10.91 7.80 7.38
C GLN A 82 -11.19 9.29 7.49
N SER A 83 -10.25 10.13 7.08
CA SER A 83 -10.41 11.58 7.15
C SER A 83 -11.58 12.08 6.29
N TYR A 84 -11.79 11.46 5.12
CA TYR A 84 -12.92 11.78 4.24
C TYR A 84 -14.27 11.47 4.89
N PHE A 85 -14.45 10.25 5.41
CA PHE A 85 -15.71 9.85 6.05
C PHE A 85 -15.94 10.51 7.42
N GLU A 86 -14.89 10.94 8.11
CA GLU A 86 -15.01 11.77 9.32
C GLU A 86 -15.37 13.24 9.00
N GLY A 87 -15.59 13.59 7.73
CA GLY A 87 -16.02 14.91 7.32
C GLY A 87 -14.97 16.01 7.46
N LYS A 88 -13.67 15.67 7.57
CA LYS A 88 -12.56 16.62 7.78
C LYS A 88 -12.21 17.39 6.51
N LYS A 89 -13.16 18.16 5.98
CA LYS A 89 -13.05 18.86 4.70
C LYS A 89 -11.79 19.72 4.58
N GLU A 90 -11.38 20.37 5.66
CA GLU A 90 -10.21 21.26 5.71
C GLU A 90 -8.90 20.55 5.33
N LEU A 91 -8.80 19.22 5.53
CA LEU A 91 -7.62 18.45 5.15
C LEU A 91 -7.52 18.23 3.63
N PHE A 92 -8.61 18.42 2.91
CA PHE A 92 -8.70 18.18 1.46
C PHE A 92 -8.61 19.47 0.63
N GLU A 93 -8.39 20.62 1.27
CA GLU A 93 -8.22 21.91 0.61
C GLU A 93 -7.07 21.84 -0.41
N GLY A 94 -7.35 22.28 -1.64
CA GLY A 94 -6.40 22.26 -2.77
C GLY A 94 -6.22 20.90 -3.45
N LEU A 95 -6.91 19.84 -3.00
CA LEU A 95 -6.87 18.52 -3.62
C LEU A 95 -8.03 18.30 -4.62
N ALA A 96 -7.89 17.33 -5.51
CA ALA A 96 -8.85 17.07 -6.58
C ALA A 96 -10.28 16.84 -6.06
N ILE A 97 -10.44 16.14 -4.96
CA ILE A 97 -11.74 15.81 -4.35
C ILE A 97 -12.51 17.06 -3.89
N GLU A 98 -11.83 18.16 -3.56
CA GLU A 98 -12.50 19.41 -3.16
C GLU A 98 -13.43 19.95 -4.25
N LYS A 99 -13.06 19.75 -5.52
CA LYS A 99 -13.86 20.17 -6.67
C LYS A 99 -14.98 19.19 -7.01
N LEU A 100 -14.84 17.94 -6.63
CA LEU A 100 -15.73 16.84 -6.96
C LEU A 100 -16.82 16.67 -5.89
N GLU A 101 -16.42 16.67 -4.60
CA GLU A 101 -17.31 16.46 -3.47
C GLU A 101 -18.10 17.73 -3.11
N LYS A 102 -19.41 17.58 -2.97
CA LYS A 102 -20.32 18.72 -2.67
C LYS A 102 -20.92 18.63 -1.28
N GLU A 103 -21.11 17.43 -0.76
CA GLU A 103 -21.91 17.24 0.44
C GLU A 103 -21.10 17.05 1.72
N TRP A 104 -19.88 16.51 1.65
CA TRP A 104 -18.99 16.26 2.79
C TRP A 104 -19.69 15.65 4.01
N ASN A 105 -20.47 14.61 3.76
CA ASN A 105 -21.23 13.92 4.80
C ASN A 105 -20.29 13.22 5.79
N GLU A 106 -20.55 13.41 7.08
CA GLU A 106 -19.84 12.77 8.17
C GLU A 106 -20.46 11.42 8.53
N TYR A 107 -19.65 10.39 8.67
CA TYR A 107 -20.01 9.04 9.09
C TYR A 107 -19.14 8.56 10.26
N PRO A 108 -19.66 7.72 11.16
CA PRO A 108 -18.82 7.06 12.16
C PRO A 108 -17.90 6.04 11.48
N VAL A 109 -16.59 6.11 11.77
CA VAL A 109 -15.57 5.27 11.18
C VAL A 109 -14.97 4.33 12.24
N LEU A 110 -15.09 3.04 12.01
CA LEU A 110 -14.36 1.99 12.74
C LEU A 110 -13.11 1.64 11.92
N HIS A 111 -11.93 1.88 12.49
CA HIS A 111 -10.65 1.59 11.83
C HIS A 111 -9.90 0.51 12.61
N PHE A 112 -9.61 -0.62 11.95
CA PHE A 112 -8.88 -1.75 12.49
C PHE A 112 -7.56 -1.91 11.73
N ASP A 113 -6.44 -1.58 12.38
CA ASP A 113 -5.09 -1.83 11.90
C ASP A 113 -4.58 -3.16 12.48
N LEU A 114 -4.41 -4.17 11.62
CA LEU A 114 -3.97 -5.50 12.01
C LEU A 114 -2.45 -5.72 11.90
N SER A 115 -1.69 -4.69 11.60
CA SER A 115 -0.23 -4.75 11.40
C SER A 115 0.54 -5.30 12.62
N LYS A 116 -0.02 -5.17 13.82
CA LYS A 116 0.55 -5.69 15.08
C LYS A 116 0.14 -7.13 15.40
N GLY A 117 -0.73 -7.73 14.59
CA GLY A 117 -1.25 -9.09 14.77
C GLY A 117 -0.29 -10.22 14.37
N LYS A 118 1.01 -9.94 14.27
CA LYS A 118 2.05 -10.87 13.80
C LYS A 118 2.53 -11.80 14.91
N HIS A 119 3.01 -13.01 14.52
CA HIS A 119 3.63 -14.00 15.41
C HIS A 119 2.77 -14.41 16.62
N MET A 120 1.46 -14.44 16.45
CA MET A 120 0.52 -14.73 17.54
C MET A 120 0.06 -16.18 17.51
N GLU A 121 -0.12 -16.75 18.70
CA GLU A 121 -0.93 -17.95 18.89
C GLU A 121 -2.43 -17.57 18.86
N LYS A 122 -3.33 -18.56 18.68
CA LYS A 122 -4.78 -18.35 18.58
C LYS A 122 -5.35 -17.49 19.72
N ASP A 123 -4.98 -17.81 20.96
CA ASP A 123 -5.50 -17.08 22.13
C ASP A 123 -4.94 -15.67 22.21
N GLN A 124 -3.71 -15.46 21.75
CA GLN A 124 -3.12 -14.12 21.66
C GLN A 124 -3.83 -13.30 20.57
N LEU A 125 -4.12 -13.90 19.41
CA LEU A 125 -4.85 -13.24 18.35
C LEU A 125 -6.27 -12.86 18.80
N ASN A 126 -6.98 -13.76 19.50
CA ASN A 126 -8.31 -13.45 20.05
C ASN A 126 -8.24 -12.25 21.02
N ARG A 127 -7.30 -12.23 21.95
CA ARG A 127 -7.12 -11.10 22.88
C ARG A 127 -6.78 -9.80 22.12
N TYR A 128 -5.94 -9.89 21.12
CA TYR A 128 -5.59 -8.73 20.28
C TYR A 128 -6.81 -8.18 19.53
N LEU A 129 -7.63 -9.04 18.93
CA LEU A 129 -8.86 -8.63 18.25
C LEU A 129 -9.86 -8.00 19.22
N LEU A 130 -10.00 -8.55 20.43
CA LEU A 130 -10.83 -7.94 21.47
C LEU A 130 -10.30 -6.56 21.89
N ASP A 131 -8.99 -6.40 22.06
CA ASP A 131 -8.35 -5.12 22.42
C ASP A 131 -8.59 -4.03 21.34
N ILE A 132 -8.48 -4.38 20.06
CA ILE A 132 -8.77 -3.40 18.99
C ILE A 132 -10.25 -3.03 18.88
N ILE A 133 -11.16 -3.97 19.18
CA ILE A 133 -12.59 -3.68 19.26
C ILE A 133 -12.85 -2.75 20.47
N GLU A 134 -12.31 -3.07 21.65
CA GLU A 134 -12.47 -2.29 22.87
C GLU A 134 -12.03 -0.82 22.70
N LYS A 135 -10.95 -0.59 21.97
CA LYS A 135 -10.50 0.77 21.63
C LYS A 135 -11.54 1.53 20.79
N GLN A 136 -12.23 0.86 19.88
CA GLN A 136 -13.30 1.49 19.11
C GLN A 136 -14.56 1.70 19.97
N GLU A 137 -14.91 0.75 20.82
CA GLU A 137 -16.01 0.89 21.77
C GLU A 137 -15.80 2.10 22.71
N ALA A 138 -14.59 2.24 23.24
CA ALA A 138 -14.23 3.39 24.09
C ALA A 138 -14.35 4.72 23.33
N ARG A 139 -13.95 4.75 22.04
CA ARG A 139 -14.05 5.93 21.20
C ARG A 139 -15.50 6.38 20.98
N PHE A 140 -16.41 5.42 20.87
CA PHE A 140 -17.83 5.68 20.66
C PHE A 140 -18.67 5.62 21.95
N ASP A 141 -18.03 5.40 23.13
CA ASP A 141 -18.70 5.27 24.41
C ASP A 141 -19.84 4.23 24.37
N CYS A 142 -19.51 3.00 23.93
CA CYS A 142 -20.44 1.88 23.78
C CYS A 142 -19.81 0.55 24.18
N MET A 143 -19.22 0.51 25.40
CA MET A 143 -18.50 -0.65 25.95
C MET A 143 -19.40 -1.89 26.05
N SER A 144 -18.85 -3.04 25.63
CA SER A 144 -19.48 -4.36 25.76
C SER A 144 -18.70 -5.25 26.72
N ASN A 145 -19.40 -6.17 27.38
CA ASN A 145 -18.81 -7.20 28.24
C ASN A 145 -18.71 -8.58 27.56
N LYS A 146 -19.02 -8.65 26.27
CA LYS A 146 -18.94 -9.90 25.48
C LYS A 146 -17.48 -10.32 25.29
N THR A 147 -17.27 -11.63 25.26
CA THR A 147 -15.92 -12.24 25.12
C THR A 147 -15.69 -12.85 23.74
N ASP A 148 -16.76 -13.08 22.98
CA ASP A 148 -16.67 -13.62 21.64
C ASP A 148 -16.45 -12.49 20.61
N VAL A 149 -15.36 -12.57 19.88
CA VAL A 149 -14.88 -11.52 18.95
C VAL A 149 -15.94 -11.13 17.90
N ASN A 150 -16.60 -12.11 17.30
CA ASN A 150 -17.65 -11.85 16.29
C ASN A 150 -18.89 -11.19 16.91
N ILE A 151 -19.36 -11.66 18.07
CA ILE A 151 -20.53 -11.08 18.76
C ILE A 151 -20.22 -9.64 19.16
N ARG A 152 -19.01 -9.38 19.68
CA ARG A 152 -18.61 -8.06 20.13
C ARG A 152 -18.47 -7.06 19.00
N LEU A 153 -17.96 -7.49 17.83
CA LEU A 153 -17.92 -6.65 16.64
C LEU A 153 -19.31 -6.32 16.10
N ASP A 154 -20.21 -7.30 16.08
CA ASP A 154 -21.61 -7.09 15.68
C ASP A 154 -22.31 -6.08 16.61
N ASP A 155 -22.18 -6.28 17.93
CA ASP A 155 -22.68 -5.35 18.95
C ASP A 155 -22.13 -3.93 18.75
N LEU A 156 -20.81 -3.80 18.47
CA LEU A 156 -20.19 -2.51 18.22
C LEU A 156 -20.79 -1.79 17.00
N ILE A 157 -20.92 -2.49 15.87
CA ILE A 157 -21.51 -1.90 14.65
C ILE A 157 -22.94 -1.43 14.92
N ASN A 158 -23.74 -2.30 15.55
CA ASN A 158 -25.12 -1.97 15.90
C ASN A 158 -25.21 -0.78 16.89
N ALA A 159 -24.42 -0.78 17.96
CA ALA A 159 -24.41 0.29 18.97
C ALA A 159 -24.02 1.63 18.35
N VAL A 160 -23.00 1.67 17.49
CA VAL A 160 -22.55 2.89 16.81
C VAL A 160 -23.64 3.39 15.85
N TYR A 161 -24.25 2.49 15.06
CA TYR A 161 -25.37 2.83 14.18
C TYR A 161 -26.56 3.43 14.95
N GLN A 162 -27.00 2.78 16.04
CA GLN A 162 -28.12 3.25 16.86
C GLN A 162 -27.81 4.59 17.53
N LYS A 163 -26.57 4.76 18.04
CA LYS A 163 -26.15 5.98 18.75
C LYS A 163 -26.04 7.17 17.81
N THR A 164 -25.55 6.98 16.60
CA THR A 164 -25.29 8.07 15.65
C THR A 164 -26.44 8.32 14.68
N GLY A 165 -27.33 7.35 14.47
CA GLY A 165 -28.35 7.39 13.43
C GLY A 165 -27.79 7.39 12.01
N LYS A 166 -26.50 7.06 11.84
CA LYS A 166 -25.79 7.07 10.57
C LYS A 166 -25.19 5.70 10.29
N GLN A 167 -25.15 5.31 9.01
CA GLN A 167 -24.43 4.09 8.60
C GLN A 167 -22.95 4.17 8.97
N VAL A 168 -22.38 3.03 9.31
CA VAL A 168 -21.01 2.90 9.82
C VAL A 168 -20.05 2.63 8.66
N VAL A 169 -18.88 3.23 8.70
CA VAL A 169 -17.76 2.93 7.82
C VAL A 169 -16.79 2.02 8.54
N VAL A 170 -16.36 0.94 7.88
CA VAL A 170 -15.37 -0.01 8.43
C VAL A 170 -14.14 -0.03 7.53
N LEU A 171 -12.99 0.31 8.10
CA LEU A 171 -11.70 0.31 7.42
C LEU A 171 -10.79 -0.72 8.08
N ILE A 172 -10.24 -1.65 7.29
CA ILE A 172 -9.38 -2.73 7.77
C ILE A 172 -8.05 -2.67 7.01
N ASP A 173 -6.99 -2.33 7.72
CA ASP A 173 -5.64 -2.28 7.17
C ASP A 173 -4.84 -3.52 7.56
N GLU A 174 -4.00 -3.99 6.62
CA GLU A 174 -3.15 -5.18 6.76
C GLU A 174 -3.93 -6.43 7.26
N TYR A 175 -5.09 -6.70 6.63
CA TYR A 175 -6.02 -7.77 7.03
C TYR A 175 -5.37 -9.16 7.10
N ASP A 176 -4.31 -9.38 6.35
CA ASP A 176 -3.56 -10.62 6.19
C ASP A 176 -2.34 -10.72 7.14
N ALA A 177 -1.98 -9.65 7.84
CA ALA A 177 -0.79 -9.63 8.69
C ALA A 177 -0.75 -10.76 9.74
N PRO A 178 -1.85 -11.15 10.42
CA PRO A 178 -1.83 -12.28 11.36
C PRO A 178 -1.53 -13.63 10.73
N LEU A 179 -1.70 -13.76 9.41
CA LEU A 179 -1.58 -15.02 8.68
C LEU A 179 -0.26 -15.15 7.92
N LEU A 180 0.37 -14.01 7.55
CA LEU A 180 1.56 -14.00 6.71
C LEU A 180 2.76 -14.73 7.35
N ASP A 181 2.97 -14.52 8.63
CA ASP A 181 4.14 -15.07 9.33
C ASP A 181 4.02 -16.57 9.62
N VAL A 182 2.79 -17.09 9.66
CA VAL A 182 2.49 -18.52 9.90
C VAL A 182 2.12 -19.27 8.62
N ALA A 183 2.28 -18.62 7.46
CA ALA A 183 1.90 -19.22 6.18
C ALA A 183 2.62 -20.54 5.85
N HIS A 184 3.74 -20.84 6.51
CA HIS A 184 4.48 -22.08 6.42
C HIS A 184 4.03 -23.17 7.42
N GLU A 185 3.25 -22.81 8.45
CA GLU A 185 2.76 -23.70 9.51
C GLU A 185 1.28 -24.04 9.28
N LYS A 186 0.98 -25.08 8.51
CA LYS A 186 -0.37 -25.38 8.02
C LYS A 186 -1.44 -25.44 9.12
N GLU A 187 -1.20 -26.14 10.23
CA GLU A 187 -2.16 -26.29 11.32
C GLU A 187 -2.45 -24.96 12.00
N LYS A 188 -1.40 -24.20 12.32
CA LYS A 188 -1.49 -22.89 12.94
C LYS A 188 -2.17 -21.88 12.00
N LEU A 189 -1.82 -21.94 10.71
CA LEU A 189 -2.47 -21.13 9.68
C LEU A 189 -3.99 -21.37 9.63
N ASP A 190 -4.42 -22.63 9.68
CA ASP A 190 -5.83 -22.99 9.66
C ASP A 190 -6.57 -22.50 10.92
N GLU A 191 -5.95 -22.58 12.08
CA GLU A 191 -6.52 -22.03 13.33
C GLU A 191 -6.66 -20.51 13.30
N LEU A 192 -5.59 -19.79 12.94
CA LEU A 192 -5.61 -18.32 12.89
C LEU A 192 -6.57 -17.83 11.80
N ARG A 193 -6.65 -18.52 10.68
CA ARG A 193 -7.60 -18.21 9.61
C ARG A 193 -9.04 -18.34 10.07
N ASN A 194 -9.38 -19.39 10.82
CA ASN A 194 -10.71 -19.55 11.39
C ASN A 194 -11.04 -18.42 12.38
N THR A 195 -10.08 -18.00 13.18
CA THR A 195 -10.22 -16.85 14.09
C THR A 195 -10.50 -15.55 13.31
N MET A 196 -9.75 -15.29 12.26
CA MET A 196 -9.96 -14.12 11.40
C MET A 196 -11.29 -14.17 10.66
N ARG A 197 -11.69 -15.37 10.18
CA ARG A 197 -13.01 -15.57 9.57
C ARG A 197 -14.14 -15.23 10.54
N ASN A 198 -14.04 -15.67 11.78
CA ASN A 198 -15.00 -15.33 12.83
C ASN A 198 -15.07 -13.81 13.03
N PHE A 199 -13.92 -13.15 13.12
CA PHE A 199 -13.86 -11.69 13.28
C PHE A 199 -14.58 -10.93 12.15
N TYR A 200 -14.44 -11.37 10.89
CA TYR A 200 -15.08 -10.69 9.76
C TYR A 200 -16.53 -11.07 9.50
N SER A 201 -17.01 -12.16 10.09
CA SER A 201 -18.35 -12.70 9.78
C SER A 201 -19.51 -11.72 10.02
N PRO A 202 -19.49 -10.81 11.02
CA PRO A 202 -20.57 -9.85 11.25
C PRO A 202 -20.77 -8.85 10.10
N LEU A 203 -19.70 -8.54 9.35
CA LEU A 203 -19.77 -7.54 8.27
C LEU A 203 -20.82 -7.90 7.22
N LYS A 204 -21.08 -9.21 6.98
CA LYS A 204 -22.10 -9.66 6.05
C LYS A 204 -23.52 -9.39 6.57
N GLY A 205 -23.77 -9.69 7.85
CA GLY A 205 -25.07 -9.53 8.48
C GLY A 205 -25.45 -8.07 8.74
N SER A 206 -24.46 -7.19 8.78
CA SER A 206 -24.64 -5.76 9.11
C SER A 206 -24.79 -4.86 7.87
N GLU A 207 -25.02 -5.41 6.67
CA GLU A 207 -25.01 -4.67 5.39
C GLU A 207 -25.90 -3.41 5.42
N SER A 208 -27.11 -3.49 5.95
CA SER A 208 -28.01 -2.33 6.04
C SER A 208 -27.48 -1.19 6.94
N MET A 209 -26.61 -1.51 7.88
CA MET A 209 -25.98 -0.55 8.81
C MET A 209 -24.64 -0.03 8.30
N LEU A 210 -24.09 -0.56 7.18
CA LEU A 210 -22.79 -0.23 6.66
C LEU A 210 -22.88 0.72 5.45
N ARG A 211 -22.13 1.82 5.49
CA ARG A 211 -21.99 2.77 4.37
C ARG A 211 -20.88 2.32 3.42
N PHE A 212 -19.77 1.85 3.98
CA PHE A 212 -18.57 1.54 3.21
C PHE A 212 -17.67 0.60 4.02
N VAL A 213 -17.14 -0.42 3.38
CA VAL A 213 -16.16 -1.34 3.95
C VAL A 213 -14.98 -1.41 3.00
N PHE A 214 -13.79 -1.05 3.49
CA PHE A 214 -12.56 -1.13 2.73
C PHE A 214 -11.54 -2.00 3.45
N MET A 215 -11.04 -3.01 2.75
CA MET A 215 -10.04 -3.93 3.27
C MET A 215 -8.80 -3.89 2.40
N THR A 216 -7.63 -3.85 3.03
CA THR A 216 -6.36 -3.87 2.29
C THR A 216 -5.31 -4.75 2.95
N GLY A 217 -4.42 -5.31 2.12
CA GLY A 217 -3.32 -6.17 2.51
C GLY A 217 -2.30 -6.35 1.40
N ILE A 218 -1.39 -7.29 1.59
CA ILE A 218 -0.34 -7.61 0.63
C ILE A 218 -0.81 -8.71 -0.29
N THR A 219 -1.31 -9.82 0.28
CA THR A 219 -1.68 -11.02 -0.45
C THR A 219 -3.19 -11.16 -0.55
N LYS A 220 -3.64 -11.97 -1.49
CA LYS A 220 -5.01 -12.46 -1.54
C LYS A 220 -5.18 -13.70 -0.68
N PHE A 221 -4.62 -13.65 0.51
CA PHE A 221 -4.67 -14.72 1.47
C PHE A 221 -6.14 -15.08 1.73
N SER A 222 -6.52 -16.26 1.32
CA SER A 222 -7.83 -16.83 1.63
C SER A 222 -9.07 -16.01 1.21
N GLN A 223 -9.08 -15.32 0.08
CA GLN A 223 -10.35 -14.83 -0.49
C GLN A 223 -11.44 -15.91 -0.48
N LEU A 224 -11.05 -17.17 -0.67
CA LEU A 224 -11.97 -18.31 -0.68
C LEU A 224 -12.46 -18.75 0.70
N SER A 225 -11.75 -18.44 1.80
CA SER A 225 -12.13 -18.93 3.13
C SER A 225 -12.52 -17.83 4.12
N ILE A 226 -11.88 -16.67 4.14
CA ILE A 226 -12.31 -15.53 4.97
C ILE A 226 -13.48 -14.80 4.31
N PHE A 227 -13.45 -14.66 2.98
CA PHE A 227 -14.46 -13.91 2.21
C PHE A 227 -15.52 -14.79 1.53
N SER A 228 -15.51 -16.11 1.72
CA SER A 228 -16.64 -16.95 1.27
C SER A 228 -17.98 -16.51 1.92
N GLU A 229 -17.90 -15.84 3.04
CA GLU A 229 -19.02 -15.20 3.71
C GLU A 229 -19.41 -13.85 3.07
N LEU A 230 -18.45 -13.09 2.55
CA LEU A 230 -18.64 -11.76 1.93
C LEU A 230 -18.67 -11.88 0.40
N ASN A 231 -19.69 -12.54 -0.16
CA ASN A 231 -19.81 -12.79 -1.61
C ASN A 231 -19.91 -11.50 -2.46
N ASN A 232 -20.14 -10.36 -1.85
CA ASN A 232 -20.32 -9.05 -2.48
C ASN A 232 -19.09 -8.14 -2.42
N ILE A 233 -17.94 -8.65 -1.97
CA ILE A 233 -16.69 -7.86 -2.01
C ILE A 233 -16.23 -7.64 -3.45
N LYS A 234 -16.12 -6.37 -3.83
CA LYS A 234 -15.51 -5.96 -5.08
C LYS A 234 -13.99 -5.90 -4.92
N ASN A 235 -13.29 -6.85 -5.55
CA ASN A 235 -11.83 -6.81 -5.63
C ASN A 235 -11.38 -5.85 -6.73
N VAL A 236 -10.83 -4.71 -6.33
CA VAL A 236 -10.37 -3.66 -7.25
C VAL A 236 -8.86 -3.73 -7.55
N SER A 237 -8.19 -4.79 -7.12
CA SER A 237 -6.72 -4.90 -7.25
C SER A 237 -6.25 -4.91 -8.70
N MET A 238 -7.03 -5.48 -9.61
CA MET A 238 -6.74 -5.51 -11.04
C MET A 238 -7.71 -4.67 -11.89
N ASP A 239 -8.56 -3.85 -11.27
CA ASP A 239 -9.48 -2.98 -11.99
C ASP A 239 -8.75 -1.77 -12.59
N GLU A 240 -8.89 -1.57 -13.90
CA GLU A 240 -8.24 -0.48 -14.64
C GLU A 240 -8.50 0.92 -14.02
N PRO A 241 -9.74 1.29 -13.61
CA PRO A 241 -10.01 2.59 -12.98
C PRO A 241 -9.26 2.85 -11.68
N TYR A 242 -8.69 1.81 -11.05
CA TYR A 242 -7.96 1.89 -9.78
C TYR A 242 -6.48 1.49 -9.92
N ALA A 243 -5.96 1.37 -11.14
CA ALA A 243 -4.57 0.98 -11.38
C ALA A 243 -3.56 1.90 -10.69
N GLY A 244 -3.81 3.21 -10.71
CA GLY A 244 -2.94 4.24 -10.11
C GLY A 244 -3.31 4.66 -8.68
N ILE A 245 -4.26 3.98 -8.00
CA ILE A 245 -4.74 4.38 -6.66
C ILE A 245 -3.62 4.35 -5.60
N CYS A 246 -2.66 3.47 -5.75
CA CYS A 246 -1.42 3.37 -4.98
C CYS A 246 -0.22 3.40 -5.92
N GLY A 247 0.92 3.90 -5.45
CA GLY A 247 2.08 4.15 -6.30
C GLY A 247 2.08 5.60 -6.82
N ILE A 248 3.09 5.96 -7.58
CA ILE A 248 3.22 7.28 -8.22
C ILE A 248 3.30 7.05 -9.72
N THR A 249 2.38 7.63 -10.49
CA THR A 249 2.43 7.53 -11.96
C THR A 249 3.50 8.46 -12.54
N LYS A 250 3.93 8.20 -13.77
CA LYS A 250 4.86 9.09 -14.48
C LYS A 250 4.28 10.50 -14.63
N GLU A 251 2.99 10.63 -14.87
CA GLU A 251 2.31 11.93 -14.97
C GLU A 251 2.37 12.69 -13.64
N GLU A 252 2.07 12.03 -12.52
CA GLU A 252 2.16 12.61 -11.18
C GLU A 252 3.61 13.03 -10.85
N LEU A 253 4.60 12.19 -11.18
CA LEU A 253 6.01 12.53 -11.02
C LEU A 253 6.37 13.82 -11.79
N LEU A 254 6.02 13.89 -13.07
CA LEU A 254 6.37 15.02 -13.93
C LEU A 254 5.63 16.31 -13.58
N THR A 255 4.40 16.23 -13.07
CA THR A 255 3.56 17.39 -12.76
C THR A 255 3.70 17.87 -11.31
N GLN A 256 3.79 16.95 -10.34
CA GLN A 256 3.79 17.28 -8.92
C GLN A 256 5.21 17.31 -8.31
N MET A 257 6.22 16.71 -8.98
CA MET A 257 7.61 16.61 -8.51
C MET A 257 8.62 17.19 -9.50
N SER A 258 8.18 18.10 -10.37
CA SER A 258 9.02 18.68 -11.43
C SER A 258 10.30 19.32 -10.87
N ASP A 259 10.17 20.16 -9.84
CA ASP A 259 11.29 20.86 -9.21
C ASP A 259 12.22 19.91 -8.45
N ASP A 260 11.65 18.78 -7.92
CA ASP A 260 12.42 17.74 -7.25
C ASP A 260 13.32 16.99 -8.24
N ILE A 261 12.79 16.71 -9.46
CA ILE A 261 13.58 16.11 -10.55
C ILE A 261 14.74 17.00 -10.92
N ASP A 262 14.51 18.32 -11.09
CA ASP A 262 15.56 19.27 -11.46
C ASP A 262 16.67 19.34 -10.41
N ALA A 263 16.31 19.35 -9.13
CA ALA A 263 17.29 19.34 -8.07
C ALA A 263 18.05 18.02 -7.92
N LEU A 264 17.39 16.88 -8.17
CA LEU A 264 18.08 15.60 -8.19
C LEU A 264 19.04 15.52 -9.37
N ALA A 265 18.65 16.04 -10.55
CA ALA A 265 19.50 16.13 -11.73
C ALA A 265 20.78 16.95 -11.46
N GLU A 266 20.63 18.12 -10.84
CA GLU A 266 21.78 18.95 -10.43
C GLU A 266 22.69 18.21 -9.43
N HIS A 267 22.10 17.51 -8.46
CA HIS A 267 22.87 16.78 -7.44
C HIS A 267 23.62 15.57 -8.01
N LEU A 268 23.02 14.87 -8.99
CA LEU A 268 23.63 13.69 -9.64
C LEU A 268 24.53 14.06 -10.81
N GLU A 269 24.63 15.35 -11.16
CA GLU A 269 25.38 15.85 -12.33
C GLU A 269 24.88 15.21 -13.66
N LEU A 270 23.56 15.00 -13.77
CA LEU A 270 22.87 14.44 -14.93
C LEU A 270 21.95 15.49 -15.58
N SER A 271 21.60 15.28 -16.84
CA SER A 271 20.49 16.01 -17.43
C SER A 271 19.15 15.60 -16.81
N ARG A 272 18.12 16.43 -16.98
CA ARG A 272 16.76 16.10 -16.52
C ARG A 272 16.24 14.79 -17.14
N GLU A 273 16.49 14.60 -18.42
CA GLU A 273 16.07 13.41 -19.18
C GLU A 273 16.78 12.15 -18.69
N GLU A 274 18.09 12.22 -18.45
CA GLU A 274 18.85 11.10 -17.86
C GLU A 274 18.37 10.80 -16.45
N THR A 275 18.09 11.81 -15.63
CA THR A 275 17.56 11.62 -14.27
C THR A 275 16.20 10.92 -14.29
N ILE A 276 15.28 11.34 -15.16
CA ILE A 276 13.99 10.68 -15.34
C ILE A 276 14.17 9.22 -15.77
N GLN A 277 15.12 8.95 -16.68
CA GLN A 277 15.40 7.60 -17.14
C GLN A 277 15.96 6.73 -16.02
N GLU A 278 16.91 7.24 -15.23
CA GLU A 278 17.45 6.53 -14.06
C GLU A 278 16.37 6.23 -13.01
N LEU A 279 15.50 7.21 -12.70
CA LEU A 279 14.37 6.99 -11.80
C LEU A 279 13.43 5.90 -12.31
N LYS A 280 13.13 5.89 -13.63
CA LYS A 280 12.31 4.85 -14.26
C LYS A 280 12.98 3.48 -14.15
N ASP A 281 14.23 3.37 -14.53
CA ASP A 281 14.97 2.11 -14.52
C ASP A 281 15.05 1.50 -13.11
N HIS A 282 15.15 2.36 -12.08
CA HIS A 282 15.31 1.90 -10.70
C HIS A 282 13.99 1.63 -9.97
N TYR A 283 12.93 2.45 -10.16
CA TYR A 283 11.78 2.48 -9.25
C TYR A 283 10.41 2.38 -9.91
N ASP A 284 10.35 2.49 -11.26
CA ASP A 284 9.10 2.42 -12.05
C ASP A 284 8.76 0.97 -12.47
N GLY A 285 7.83 0.84 -13.37
CA GLY A 285 7.55 -0.37 -14.12
C GLY A 285 6.56 -1.33 -13.47
N TYR A 286 5.93 -0.96 -12.35
CA TYR A 286 4.84 -1.77 -11.80
C TYR A 286 3.54 -1.56 -12.56
N HIS A 287 2.89 -2.65 -12.96
CA HIS A 287 1.55 -2.70 -13.49
C HIS A 287 0.68 -3.64 -12.67
N PHE A 288 -0.50 -3.19 -12.30
CA PHE A 288 -1.48 -3.97 -11.55
C PHE A 288 -2.66 -4.44 -12.40
N THR A 289 -2.77 -3.96 -13.62
CA THR A 289 -3.66 -4.41 -14.68
C THR A 289 -3.02 -4.13 -16.03
N TRP A 290 -3.65 -4.53 -17.14
CA TRP A 290 -3.14 -4.28 -18.48
C TRP A 290 -4.25 -4.03 -19.50
N PRO A 291 -4.17 -2.95 -20.28
CA PRO A 291 -3.16 -1.89 -20.22
C PRO A 291 -3.38 -0.96 -18.99
N SER A 292 -2.32 -0.41 -18.48
CA SER A 292 -2.36 0.63 -17.45
C SER A 292 -1.09 1.47 -17.48
N PRO A 293 -1.07 2.68 -16.90
CA PRO A 293 0.19 3.38 -16.69
C PRO A 293 1.08 2.60 -15.73
N ASP A 294 2.40 2.71 -15.92
CA ASP A 294 3.40 2.27 -14.96
C ASP A 294 3.27 3.10 -13.68
N VAL A 295 3.59 2.50 -12.54
CA VAL A 295 3.69 3.23 -11.29
C VAL A 295 5.03 2.97 -10.61
N PHE A 296 5.61 4.04 -10.09
CA PHE A 296 6.79 3.99 -9.23
C PHE A 296 6.43 3.45 -7.85
N ASN A 297 7.38 2.74 -7.23
CA ASN A 297 7.31 2.48 -5.80
C ASN A 297 7.48 3.79 -5.03
N PRO A 298 6.46 4.26 -4.28
CA PRO A 298 6.54 5.57 -3.63
C PRO A 298 7.61 5.63 -2.54
N TYR A 299 7.83 4.54 -1.82
CA TYR A 299 8.83 4.50 -0.76
C TYR A 299 10.23 4.68 -1.30
N SER A 300 10.60 3.92 -2.33
CA SER A 300 11.93 4.01 -2.94
C SER A 300 12.14 5.35 -3.62
N LEU A 301 11.15 5.83 -4.36
CA LEU A 301 11.21 7.11 -5.06
C LEU A 301 11.39 8.29 -4.09
N LEU A 302 10.59 8.38 -3.04
CA LEU A 302 10.67 9.46 -2.06
C LEU A 302 11.97 9.44 -1.25
N ASN A 303 12.49 8.24 -0.92
CA ASN A 303 13.80 8.13 -0.27
C ASN A 303 14.94 8.54 -1.22
N CYS A 304 14.85 8.23 -2.52
CA CYS A 304 15.82 8.69 -3.51
C CYS A 304 15.88 10.22 -3.56
N PHE A 305 14.74 10.90 -3.61
CA PHE A 305 14.69 12.36 -3.57
C PHE A 305 15.19 12.94 -2.25
N ALA A 306 14.90 12.30 -1.12
CA ALA A 306 15.36 12.75 0.19
C ALA A 306 16.88 12.62 0.38
N ASP A 307 17.43 11.51 -0.07
CA ASP A 307 18.87 11.20 0.06
C ASP A 307 19.72 11.79 -1.08
N GLY A 308 19.11 12.13 -2.22
CA GLY A 308 19.81 12.49 -3.45
C GLY A 308 20.62 11.33 -4.06
N LYS A 309 20.20 10.07 -3.85
CA LYS A 309 20.98 8.88 -4.28
C LYS A 309 20.08 7.81 -4.86
N LEU A 310 20.56 7.17 -5.92
CA LEU A 310 19.95 5.95 -6.49
C LEU A 310 20.42 4.73 -5.71
N LYS A 311 19.54 4.09 -4.94
CA LYS A 311 19.82 2.91 -4.11
C LYS A 311 18.63 1.97 -4.09
N ALA A 312 18.85 0.72 -3.67
CA ALA A 312 17.80 -0.25 -3.38
C ALA A 312 17.21 0.00 -1.98
N TYR A 313 16.22 0.88 -1.86
CA TYR A 313 15.58 1.24 -0.58
C TYR A 313 14.58 0.20 -0.11
N TRP A 314 13.89 -0.45 -1.03
CA TRP A 314 12.80 -1.37 -0.70
C TRP A 314 13.32 -2.63 0.02
N PHE A 315 14.46 -3.18 -0.41
CA PHE A 315 15.09 -4.35 0.21
C PHE A 315 15.69 -4.09 1.59
N GLY A 316 16.08 -2.88 1.91
CA GLY A 316 16.57 -2.48 3.23
C GLY A 316 15.57 -2.73 4.38
N SER A 317 14.34 -3.12 4.07
CA SER A 317 13.26 -3.35 5.04
C SER A 317 13.07 -4.82 5.47
N GLY A 318 13.87 -5.77 5.02
CA GLY A 318 13.84 -7.18 5.48
C GLY A 318 14.17 -8.22 4.41
N THR A 319 14.93 -9.22 4.78
CA THR A 319 15.27 -10.36 3.92
C THR A 319 14.01 -11.20 3.63
N PRO A 320 13.77 -11.63 2.40
CA PRO A 320 12.61 -12.43 2.04
C PRO A 320 12.76 -13.90 2.48
N THR A 321 12.94 -14.15 3.79
CA THR A 321 13.19 -15.51 4.33
C THR A 321 12.12 -16.50 3.89
N TYR A 322 10.85 -16.11 3.97
CA TYR A 322 9.75 -16.96 3.51
C TYR A 322 9.82 -17.27 2.01
N LEU A 323 10.23 -16.31 1.18
CA LEU A 323 10.44 -16.56 -0.25
C LEU A 323 11.55 -17.58 -0.49
N ILE A 324 12.68 -17.47 0.23
CA ILE A 324 13.80 -18.41 0.12
C ILE A 324 13.37 -19.83 0.51
N GLU A 325 12.62 -19.97 1.61
CA GLU A 325 12.06 -21.26 2.03
C GLU A 325 11.14 -21.86 0.96
N LYS A 326 10.24 -21.07 0.41
CA LYS A 326 9.34 -21.51 -0.66
C LYS A 326 10.07 -21.83 -1.97
N MET A 327 11.11 -21.10 -2.32
CA MET A 327 11.95 -21.43 -3.48
C MET A 327 12.62 -22.82 -3.33
N ARG A 328 13.09 -23.14 -2.12
CA ARG A 328 13.64 -24.47 -1.82
C ARG A 328 12.57 -25.57 -1.89
N GLU A 329 11.40 -25.31 -1.31
CA GLU A 329 10.26 -26.25 -1.33
C GLU A 329 9.80 -26.58 -2.76
N PHE A 330 9.71 -25.54 -3.61
CA PHE A 330 9.31 -25.69 -5.01
C PHE A 330 10.49 -26.02 -5.96
N HIS A 331 11.70 -26.19 -5.44
CA HIS A 331 12.92 -26.45 -6.22
C HIS A 331 13.19 -25.42 -7.33
N VAL A 332 12.86 -24.14 -7.10
CA VAL A 332 13.05 -23.06 -8.06
C VAL A 332 14.40 -22.40 -7.84
N LEU A 333 15.19 -22.31 -8.90
CA LEU A 333 16.49 -21.63 -8.88
C LEU A 333 16.29 -20.11 -9.12
N PRO A 334 17.17 -19.25 -8.58
CA PRO A 334 17.14 -17.82 -8.85
C PRO A 334 17.11 -17.47 -10.34
N SER A 335 17.83 -18.19 -11.18
CA SER A 335 17.85 -18.01 -12.63
C SER A 335 16.53 -18.32 -13.35
N GLN A 336 15.58 -18.94 -12.69
CA GLN A 336 14.25 -19.26 -13.22
C GLN A 336 13.20 -18.20 -12.84
N LEU A 337 13.59 -17.21 -12.06
CA LEU A 337 12.71 -16.08 -11.72
C LEU A 337 12.65 -15.09 -12.90
N GLY A 338 11.49 -14.48 -13.10
CA GLY A 338 11.23 -13.58 -14.23
C GLY A 338 10.66 -14.28 -15.47
N ARG A 339 10.11 -13.49 -16.39
CA ARG A 339 9.51 -13.89 -17.68
C ARG A 339 8.50 -15.03 -17.58
N VAL A 340 7.66 -15.00 -16.55
CA VAL A 340 6.63 -16.03 -16.32
C VAL A 340 5.40 -15.71 -17.15
N ARG A 341 4.89 -16.72 -17.88
CA ARG A 341 3.60 -16.63 -18.58
C ARG A 341 2.52 -17.33 -17.76
N ALA A 342 1.47 -16.62 -17.38
CA ALA A 342 0.42 -17.15 -16.52
C ALA A 342 -0.94 -16.47 -16.78
N LYS A 343 -2.03 -17.19 -16.47
CA LYS A 343 -3.36 -16.58 -16.40
C LYS A 343 -3.54 -15.85 -15.08
N ALA A 344 -4.43 -14.86 -15.04
CA ALA A 344 -4.77 -14.14 -13.82
C ALA A 344 -5.16 -15.09 -12.68
N SER A 345 -5.93 -16.13 -12.98
CA SER A 345 -6.32 -17.17 -12.01
C SER A 345 -5.15 -17.92 -11.38
N SER A 346 -3.96 -17.86 -11.97
CA SER A 346 -2.75 -18.54 -11.43
C SER A 346 -1.92 -17.62 -10.55
N PHE A 347 -1.69 -16.36 -10.91
CA PHE A 347 -0.84 -15.45 -10.13
C PHE A 347 -1.63 -14.56 -9.17
N ASP A 348 -2.91 -14.36 -9.44
CA ASP A 348 -3.85 -13.65 -8.57
C ASP A 348 -4.59 -14.61 -7.61
N ALA A 349 -4.07 -15.82 -7.48
CA ALA A 349 -4.61 -16.88 -6.63
C ALA A 349 -4.22 -16.69 -5.16
N ALA A 350 -4.96 -17.37 -4.27
CA ALA A 350 -4.63 -17.43 -2.85
C ALA A 350 -3.29 -18.13 -2.62
N THR A 351 -2.42 -17.52 -1.82
CA THR A 351 -1.05 -18.00 -1.60
C THR A 351 -0.96 -19.27 -0.74
N GLU A 352 -2.00 -19.62 0.02
CA GLU A 352 -2.03 -20.85 0.82
C GLU A 352 -2.26 -22.13 -0.02
N ARG A 353 -2.69 -22.00 -1.26
CA ARG A 353 -2.94 -23.14 -2.18
C ARG A 353 -2.13 -23.05 -3.47
N MET A 354 -1.03 -22.31 -3.43
CA MET A 354 -0.21 -22.14 -4.60
C MET A 354 0.47 -23.45 -5.02
N THR A 355 0.43 -23.72 -6.31
CA THR A 355 1.14 -24.84 -6.94
C THR A 355 2.45 -24.41 -7.59
N SER A 356 2.76 -23.12 -7.52
CA SER A 356 3.98 -22.48 -8.01
C SER A 356 4.29 -21.23 -7.18
N LEU A 357 5.49 -20.68 -7.31
CA LEU A 357 5.87 -19.42 -6.63
C LEU A 357 5.24 -18.18 -7.21
N THR A 358 4.64 -18.24 -8.37
CA THR A 358 4.16 -17.08 -9.13
C THR A 358 3.20 -16.20 -8.33
N PRO A 359 2.18 -16.74 -7.60
CA PRO A 359 1.30 -15.92 -6.77
C PRO A 359 2.06 -15.13 -5.69
N LEU A 360 2.99 -15.78 -5.01
CA LEU A 360 3.79 -15.15 -3.97
C LEU A 360 4.67 -14.03 -4.54
N LEU A 361 5.38 -14.29 -5.64
CA LEU A 361 6.25 -13.32 -6.29
C LEU A 361 5.48 -12.10 -6.82
N TYR A 362 4.32 -12.30 -7.43
CA TYR A 362 3.49 -11.22 -7.95
C TYR A 362 2.89 -10.36 -6.82
N GLN A 363 2.23 -10.99 -5.85
CA GLN A 363 1.53 -10.28 -4.78
C GLN A 363 2.49 -9.57 -3.83
N SER A 364 3.69 -10.14 -3.62
CA SER A 364 4.75 -9.49 -2.83
C SER A 364 5.47 -8.37 -3.59
N GLY A 365 5.28 -8.24 -4.90
CA GLY A 365 5.87 -7.17 -5.71
C GLY A 365 7.25 -7.47 -6.30
N TYR A 366 7.69 -8.73 -6.28
CA TYR A 366 8.92 -9.14 -6.99
C TYR A 366 8.70 -9.28 -8.48
N LEU A 367 7.49 -9.67 -8.90
CA LEU A 367 7.06 -9.69 -10.29
C LEU A 367 5.87 -8.73 -10.48
N THR A 368 5.73 -8.25 -11.70
CA THR A 368 4.62 -7.40 -12.13
C THR A 368 4.17 -7.78 -13.54
N ILE A 369 3.00 -7.29 -13.95
CA ILE A 369 2.51 -7.49 -15.32
C ILE A 369 3.34 -6.64 -16.27
N LYS A 370 3.83 -7.26 -17.37
CA LYS A 370 4.59 -6.58 -18.44
C LYS A 370 3.91 -6.65 -19.79
N ASP A 371 2.99 -7.61 -19.98
CA ASP A 371 2.24 -7.76 -21.23
C ASP A 371 1.00 -8.63 -21.00
N TYR A 372 0.04 -8.55 -21.91
CA TYR A 372 -1.17 -9.37 -21.93
C TYR A 372 -1.56 -9.77 -23.34
N GLU A 373 -1.56 -11.06 -23.61
CA GLU A 373 -2.00 -11.65 -24.87
C GLU A 373 -3.49 -12.00 -24.79
N LYS A 374 -4.33 -11.05 -25.24
CA LYS A 374 -5.80 -11.13 -25.13
C LYS A 374 -6.39 -12.40 -25.78
N LYS A 375 -5.79 -12.90 -26.89
CA LYS A 375 -6.33 -14.06 -27.63
C LYS A 375 -6.38 -15.35 -26.83
N ILE A 376 -5.43 -15.54 -25.93
CA ILE A 376 -5.28 -16.75 -25.11
C ILE A 376 -5.45 -16.47 -23.61
N ASP A 377 -5.76 -15.22 -23.23
CA ASP A 377 -5.92 -14.78 -21.85
C ASP A 377 -4.69 -15.11 -20.98
N VAL A 378 -3.50 -14.72 -21.44
CA VAL A 378 -2.22 -14.97 -20.77
C VAL A 378 -1.45 -13.68 -20.57
N TYR A 379 -1.04 -13.44 -19.34
CA TYR A 379 -0.15 -12.35 -18.94
C TYR A 379 1.31 -12.80 -18.97
N THR A 380 2.19 -11.87 -19.29
CA THR A 380 3.63 -12.00 -19.08
C THR A 380 4.01 -11.23 -17.84
N LEU A 381 4.61 -11.89 -16.86
CA LEU A 381 5.12 -11.32 -15.64
C LEU A 381 6.65 -11.28 -15.68
N ASP A 382 7.22 -10.18 -15.20
CA ASP A 382 8.68 -10.02 -15.08
C ASP A 382 9.02 -9.07 -13.93
N PHE A 383 10.31 -8.88 -13.63
CA PHE A 383 10.76 -7.90 -12.66
C PHE A 383 10.26 -6.50 -13.04
N PRO A 384 9.80 -5.71 -12.06
CA PRO A 384 9.35 -4.34 -12.35
C PRO A 384 10.51 -3.46 -12.81
N ASN A 385 11.65 -3.52 -12.13
CA ASN A 385 12.78 -2.61 -12.31
C ASN A 385 14.09 -3.19 -11.75
N LYS A 386 15.19 -2.42 -11.93
CA LYS A 386 16.54 -2.81 -11.48
C LYS A 386 16.64 -2.97 -9.96
N GLU A 387 15.95 -2.12 -9.17
CA GLU A 387 15.97 -2.22 -7.70
C GLU A 387 15.54 -3.62 -7.25
N ILE A 388 14.43 -4.11 -7.81
CA ILE A 388 13.86 -5.40 -7.43
C ILE A 388 14.71 -6.54 -7.95
N GLU A 389 15.11 -6.50 -9.21
CA GLU A 389 15.92 -7.56 -9.82
C GLU A 389 17.24 -7.74 -9.07
N VAL A 390 18.04 -6.68 -8.94
CA VAL A 390 19.35 -6.73 -8.28
C VAL A 390 19.19 -7.06 -6.79
N GLY A 391 18.29 -6.37 -6.08
CA GLY A 391 18.10 -6.58 -4.65
C GLY A 391 17.60 -7.98 -4.32
N LEU A 392 16.76 -8.59 -5.18
CA LEU A 392 16.32 -9.98 -5.00
C LEU A 392 17.49 -10.95 -5.16
N PHE A 393 18.28 -10.83 -6.23
CA PHE A 393 19.44 -11.71 -6.44
C PHE A 393 20.46 -11.56 -5.32
N ASP A 394 20.79 -10.35 -4.88
CA ASP A 394 21.71 -10.11 -3.75
C ASP A 394 21.20 -10.76 -2.45
N SER A 395 19.89 -10.74 -2.23
CA SER A 395 19.27 -11.34 -1.04
C SER A 395 19.22 -12.88 -1.10
N LEU A 396 19.17 -13.44 -2.30
CA LEU A 396 19.09 -14.90 -2.50
C LEU A 396 20.47 -15.56 -2.48
N LEU A 397 21.52 -14.88 -2.96
CA LEU A 397 22.88 -15.44 -3.09
C LEU A 397 23.40 -16.09 -1.81
N PRO A 398 23.36 -15.45 -0.61
CA PRO A 398 23.85 -16.07 0.62
C PRO A 398 23.12 -17.37 0.97
N GLY A 399 21.82 -17.45 0.67
CA GLY A 399 20.99 -18.61 0.95
C GLY A 399 21.23 -19.83 0.02
N TYR A 400 21.75 -19.57 -1.19
CA TYR A 400 22.00 -20.60 -2.20
C TYR A 400 23.46 -21.02 -2.32
N LEU A 401 24.41 -20.14 -2.05
CA LEU A 401 25.84 -20.47 -2.12
C LEU A 401 26.34 -21.33 -0.94
N GLY A 402 25.49 -21.57 0.06
CA GLY A 402 25.89 -22.29 1.27
C GLY A 402 26.93 -21.49 2.07
N SER A 403 26.99 -21.70 3.37
CA SER A 403 28.00 -21.14 4.29
C SER A 403 29.42 -21.68 4.01
N GLY A 404 29.94 -21.47 2.83
CA GLY A 404 31.17 -22.11 2.32
C GLY A 404 32.10 -21.14 1.59
N ILE A 405 31.94 -19.85 1.78
CA ILE A 405 32.94 -18.84 1.40
C ILE A 405 33.19 -17.99 2.65
N ASP A 406 34.07 -18.51 3.53
CA ASP A 406 34.82 -17.72 4.51
C ASP A 406 36.04 -17.08 3.81
#